data_f3a16d9b218dd0f73a02d12f67af9963
#
_entry.id   f3a16d9b218dd0f73a02d12f67af9963
#
_cell.length_a   1.000
_cell.length_b   1.000
_cell.length_c   1.000
_cell.angle_alpha   90.00
_cell.angle_beta   90.00
_cell.angle_gamma   90.00
#
_symmetry.space_group_name_H-M   'P 1'
#
loop_
_entity.id
_entity.type
_entity.pdbx_description
1 polymer ?
#
loop_
_entity_poly.entity_id
_entity_poly.type
_entity_poly.pdbx_seq_one_letter_code
_entity_poly.pdbx_strand_id
1 'polypeptide(L)'
;HKITTKFFFPSSIAVYNTSIENKAIHENSYCNPKTIYGQHKLFCENLGIGFDLYGNEQNLKIDFRSIRFPGIISTNTIPSGGTSDYAPQMIHSAFNNQNYTCFVNQNTCLPFIVMPDAIDAIIQLMNKNKKSLHKHVYNITSFNPTVLNLLDMIKIEYPDFKVTYNIDKMRQKIVDGWPDNIDDQNARKDWNWSPKYDLKKAFKNYIIPQLRK
;
A
#
# COMPACT_ATOMS: atom_id res chain seq x y z
N HIS A 1 24.57 18.05 16.25
CA HIS A 1 24.73 18.38 14.84
C HIS A 1 23.79 19.53 14.44
N LYS A 2 24.30 20.50 13.66
CA LYS A 2 23.48 21.65 13.15
C LYS A 2 22.59 21.29 11.95
N ILE A 3 22.70 20.05 11.44
CA ILE A 3 22.02 19.60 10.23
C ILE A 3 20.74 18.88 10.58
N THR A 4 19.62 19.26 9.96
CA THR A 4 18.36 18.54 10.04
C THR A 4 18.44 17.27 9.17
N THR A 5 18.19 16.12 9.78
CA THR A 5 18.18 14.82 9.07
C THR A 5 16.77 14.48 8.62
N LYS A 6 16.59 14.28 7.31
CA LYS A 6 15.34 13.73 6.78
C LYS A 6 15.26 12.24 7.08
N PHE A 7 14.16 11.82 7.68
CA PHE A 7 13.92 10.42 8.03
C PHE A 7 12.60 9.94 7.40
N PHE A 8 12.69 8.93 6.56
CA PHE A 8 11.52 8.31 5.94
C PHE A 8 11.14 7.03 6.68
N PHE A 9 9.86 6.89 7.01
CA PHE A 9 9.30 5.66 7.57
C PHE A 9 8.22 5.09 6.65
N PRO A 10 8.38 3.84 6.15
CA PRO A 10 7.36 3.17 5.37
C PRO A 10 6.27 2.63 6.30
N SER A 11 5.15 3.34 6.41
CA SER A 11 3.95 2.89 7.12
C SER A 11 3.03 2.07 6.19
N SER A 12 1.83 1.77 6.65
CA SER A 12 0.89 0.89 5.95
C SER A 12 -0.55 1.26 6.25
N ILE A 13 -1.46 0.99 5.31
CA ILE A 13 -2.91 1.05 5.55
C ILE A 13 -3.38 0.11 6.68
N ALA A 14 -2.55 -0.85 7.10
CA ALA A 14 -2.83 -1.73 8.23
C ALA A 14 -2.95 -1.00 9.58
N VAL A 15 -2.60 0.28 9.66
CA VAL A 15 -2.88 1.14 10.82
C VAL A 15 -4.37 1.43 10.99
N TYR A 16 -5.13 1.35 9.91
CA TYR A 16 -6.58 1.49 9.93
C TYR A 16 -7.25 0.18 10.33
N ASN A 17 -8.45 0.31 10.88
CA ASN A 17 -9.39 -0.79 11.03
C ASN A 17 -10.77 -0.17 10.84
N THR A 18 -11.27 -0.28 9.64
CA THR A 18 -12.51 0.35 9.25
C THR A 18 -13.61 -0.68 9.25
N SER A 19 -14.56 -0.53 10.15
CA SER A 19 -15.88 -1.16 10.03
C SER A 19 -16.87 -0.27 9.28
N ILE A 20 -16.36 0.78 8.59
CA ILE A 20 -17.19 1.85 8.02
C ILE A 20 -17.31 1.62 6.52
N GLU A 21 -18.53 1.41 6.10
CA GLU A 21 -18.92 1.22 4.70
C GLU A 21 -18.46 2.37 3.79
N ASN A 22 -17.80 2.01 2.68
CA ASN A 22 -17.67 2.79 1.42
C ASN A 22 -17.22 4.24 1.49
N LYS A 23 -16.44 4.68 2.46
CA LYS A 23 -15.84 6.01 2.46
C LYS A 23 -14.34 5.93 2.28
N ALA A 24 -13.81 6.76 1.38
CA ALA A 24 -12.37 6.94 1.25
C ALA A 24 -11.77 7.40 2.59
N ILE A 25 -10.82 6.64 3.10
CA ILE A 25 -10.18 6.89 4.39
C ILE A 25 -9.05 7.90 4.19
N HIS A 26 -9.07 8.99 4.96
CA HIS A 26 -8.03 10.02 4.94
C HIS A 26 -7.13 9.91 6.19
N GLU A 27 -5.99 10.62 6.19
CA GLU A 27 -4.95 10.49 7.22
C GLU A 27 -5.42 10.83 8.64
N ASN A 28 -6.43 11.70 8.77
CA ASN A 28 -7.01 12.06 10.06
C ASN A 28 -8.08 11.06 10.55
N SER A 29 -8.40 10.03 9.77
CA SER A 29 -9.32 8.98 10.20
C SER A 29 -8.74 8.22 11.39
N TYR A 30 -9.63 7.78 12.28
CA TYR A 30 -9.23 7.07 13.48
C TYR A 30 -8.48 5.78 13.16
N CYS A 31 -7.28 5.65 13.69
CA CYS A 31 -6.43 4.47 13.56
C CYS A 31 -6.68 3.53 14.75
N ASN A 32 -7.12 2.30 14.49
CA ASN A 32 -7.36 1.28 15.51
C ASN A 32 -6.94 -0.11 15.02
N PRO A 33 -5.64 -0.31 14.74
CA PRO A 33 -5.16 -1.56 14.14
C PRO A 33 -5.43 -2.77 15.01
N LYS A 34 -5.87 -3.86 14.40
CA LYS A 34 -6.18 -5.15 15.06
C LYS A 34 -5.08 -6.19 14.88
N THR A 35 -4.00 -5.84 14.19
CA THR A 35 -2.83 -6.72 14.01
C THR A 35 -1.63 -6.13 14.73
N ILE A 36 -0.72 -6.98 15.22
CA ILE A 36 0.57 -6.55 15.81
C ILE A 36 1.35 -5.69 14.80
N TYR A 37 1.35 -6.09 13.54
CA TYR A 37 1.99 -5.32 12.47
C TYR A 37 1.44 -3.88 12.36
N GLY A 38 0.13 -3.72 12.28
CA GLY A 38 -0.51 -2.40 12.21
C GLY A 38 -0.26 -1.56 13.47
N GLN A 39 -0.26 -2.20 14.66
CA GLN A 39 0.07 -1.55 15.93
C GLN A 39 1.50 -1.01 15.94
N HIS A 40 2.47 -1.81 15.50
CA HIS A 40 3.86 -1.38 15.41
C HIS A 40 4.03 -0.24 14.40
N LYS A 41 3.35 -0.30 13.24
CA LYS A 41 3.40 0.78 12.25
C LYS A 41 2.87 2.10 12.84
N LEU A 42 1.72 2.06 13.50
CA LEU A 42 1.14 3.24 14.16
C LEU A 42 2.02 3.78 15.29
N PHE A 43 2.59 2.90 16.10
CA PHE A 43 3.54 3.29 17.14
C PHE A 43 4.75 4.04 16.56
N CYS A 44 5.34 3.52 15.48
CA CYS A 44 6.48 4.17 14.82
C CYS A 44 6.13 5.50 14.17
N GLU A 45 4.91 5.64 13.60
CA GLU A 45 4.41 6.95 13.12
C GLU A 45 4.40 7.97 14.27
N ASN A 46 3.75 7.64 15.38
CA ASN A 46 3.65 8.52 16.53
C ASN A 46 5.02 8.88 17.12
N LEU A 47 5.92 7.90 17.20
CA LEU A 47 7.29 8.13 17.67
C LEU A 47 8.05 9.10 16.75
N GLY A 48 7.98 8.88 15.42
CA GLY A 48 8.63 9.75 14.44
C GLY A 48 8.08 11.17 14.45
N ILE A 49 6.76 11.34 14.57
CA ILE A 49 6.10 12.64 14.71
C ILE A 49 6.58 13.32 16.01
N GLY A 50 6.67 12.57 17.12
CA GLY A 50 7.17 13.09 18.39
C GLY A 50 8.60 13.63 18.27
N PHE A 51 9.50 12.90 17.59
CA PHE A 51 10.86 13.39 17.35
C PHE A 51 10.91 14.63 16.44
N ASP A 52 10.05 14.73 15.44
CA ASP A 52 9.98 15.94 14.59
C ASP A 52 9.51 17.17 15.38
N LEU A 53 8.47 17.03 16.21
CA LEU A 53 7.85 18.14 16.93
C LEU A 53 8.69 18.58 18.15
N TYR A 54 9.22 17.64 18.92
CA TYR A 54 9.82 17.90 20.24
C TYR A 54 11.31 17.58 20.31
N GLY A 55 11.90 17.00 19.28
CA GLY A 55 13.31 16.59 19.29
C GLY A 55 14.29 17.74 19.43
N ASN A 56 13.92 18.97 19.05
CA ASN A 56 14.75 20.16 19.20
C ASN A 56 15.13 20.44 20.66
N GLU A 57 14.29 20.11 21.62
CA GLU A 57 14.57 20.25 23.06
C GLU A 57 15.71 19.33 23.51
N GLN A 58 15.94 18.26 22.76
CA GLN A 58 17.00 17.26 23.01
C GLN A 58 18.17 17.38 22.01
N ASN A 59 18.29 18.51 21.29
CA ASN A 59 19.27 18.72 20.22
C ASN A 59 19.13 17.74 19.04
N LEU A 60 17.98 17.09 18.87
CA LEU A 60 17.66 16.24 17.73
C LEU A 60 16.92 17.07 16.67
N LYS A 61 17.47 17.12 15.46
CA LYS A 61 16.85 17.83 14.32
C LYS A 61 16.43 16.80 13.28
N ILE A 62 15.18 16.37 13.38
CA ILE A 62 14.59 15.38 12.49
C ILE A 62 13.50 16.03 11.65
N ASP A 63 13.48 15.72 10.36
CA ASP A 63 12.39 15.98 9.43
C ASP A 63 11.76 14.61 9.11
N PHE A 64 10.75 14.24 9.90
CA PHE A 64 10.08 12.95 9.78
C PHE A 64 9.02 12.98 8.67
N ARG A 65 9.06 11.97 7.81
CA ARG A 65 8.12 11.79 6.70
C ARG A 65 7.71 10.33 6.59
N SER A 66 6.42 10.09 6.37
CA SER A 66 5.90 8.74 6.27
C SER A 66 4.85 8.62 5.17
N ILE A 67 4.74 7.44 4.59
CA ILE A 67 3.67 7.05 3.65
C ILE A 67 3.00 5.80 4.21
N ARG A 68 1.67 5.82 4.29
CA ARG A 68 0.84 4.63 4.51
C ARG A 68 0.63 3.94 3.17
N PHE A 69 1.47 2.95 2.91
CA PHE A 69 1.37 2.21 1.66
C PHE A 69 0.14 1.29 1.64
N PRO A 70 -0.56 1.22 0.50
CA PRO A 70 -1.51 0.16 0.19
C PRO A 70 -0.78 -1.15 -0.07
N GLY A 71 -1.47 -2.18 -0.54
CA GLY A 71 -0.83 -3.38 -1.05
C GLY A 71 0.14 -3.05 -2.19
N ILE A 72 1.39 -3.53 -2.10
CA ILE A 72 2.39 -3.27 -3.14
C ILE A 72 2.55 -4.51 -4.00
N ILE A 73 2.36 -4.34 -5.32
CA ILE A 73 2.61 -5.40 -6.31
C ILE A 73 4.02 -5.23 -6.86
N SER A 74 4.88 -6.22 -6.58
CA SER A 74 6.22 -6.34 -7.13
C SER A 74 6.32 -7.65 -7.92
N THR A 75 6.94 -7.59 -9.10
CA THR A 75 7.18 -8.77 -9.93
C THR A 75 8.46 -9.50 -9.57
N ASN A 76 9.40 -8.80 -8.91
CA ASN A 76 10.72 -9.34 -8.55
C ASN A 76 10.76 -9.95 -7.15
N THR A 77 9.66 -9.83 -6.39
CA THR A 77 9.60 -10.34 -5.02
C THR A 77 8.57 -11.47 -4.96
N ILE A 78 9.02 -12.64 -4.55
CA ILE A 78 8.12 -13.77 -4.31
C ILE A 78 7.31 -13.47 -3.04
N PRO A 79 5.97 -13.57 -3.09
CA PRO A 79 5.12 -13.36 -1.93
C PRO A 79 5.47 -14.32 -0.78
N SER A 80 5.59 -13.80 0.43
CA SER A 80 6.05 -14.57 1.61
C SER A 80 4.95 -14.94 2.60
N GLY A 81 3.68 -14.75 2.24
CA GLY A 81 2.52 -15.12 3.06
C GLY A 81 1.85 -13.97 3.80
N GLY A 82 2.08 -12.73 3.39
CA GLY A 82 1.35 -11.56 3.88
C GLY A 82 -0.15 -11.62 3.57
N THR A 83 -0.95 -10.85 4.30
CA THR A 83 -2.42 -10.88 4.16
C THR A 83 -2.89 -10.33 2.81
N SER A 84 -2.18 -9.37 2.21
CA SER A 84 -2.46 -8.83 0.86
C SER A 84 -1.78 -9.60 -0.27
N ASP A 85 -1.04 -10.67 0.05
CA ASP A 85 -0.22 -11.40 -0.92
C ASP A 85 -1.05 -12.23 -1.92
N TYR A 86 -2.37 -12.33 -1.73
CA TYR A 86 -3.25 -13.01 -2.70
C TYR A 86 -3.10 -12.43 -4.11
N ALA A 87 -2.91 -11.11 -4.24
CA ALA A 87 -2.77 -10.46 -5.53
C ALA A 87 -1.45 -10.84 -6.25
N PRO A 88 -0.25 -10.62 -5.66
CA PRO A 88 0.98 -11.06 -6.29
C PRO A 88 1.07 -12.59 -6.42
N GLN A 89 0.55 -13.40 -5.48
CA GLN A 89 0.52 -14.86 -5.60
C GLN A 89 -0.28 -15.31 -6.83
N MET A 90 -1.45 -14.73 -7.06
CA MET A 90 -2.29 -15.04 -8.22
C MET A 90 -1.57 -14.72 -9.53
N ILE A 91 -0.88 -13.57 -9.59
CA ILE A 91 -0.10 -13.14 -10.76
C ILE A 91 1.06 -14.11 -11.04
N HIS A 92 1.84 -14.47 -10.00
CA HIS A 92 2.95 -15.42 -10.15
C HIS A 92 2.49 -16.82 -10.50
N SER A 93 1.36 -17.29 -9.94
CA SER A 93 0.79 -18.60 -10.29
C SER A 93 0.38 -18.66 -11.76
N ALA A 94 -0.27 -17.62 -12.26
CA ALA A 94 -0.65 -17.53 -13.68
C ALA A 94 0.59 -17.55 -14.60
N PHE A 95 1.61 -16.78 -14.27
CA PHE A 95 2.86 -16.76 -15.03
C PHE A 95 3.56 -18.13 -15.08
N ASN A 96 3.50 -18.88 -13.99
CA ASN A 96 4.09 -20.21 -13.88
C ASN A 96 3.17 -21.33 -14.43
N ASN A 97 2.05 -20.99 -15.08
CA ASN A 97 1.03 -21.93 -15.56
C ASN A 97 0.49 -22.87 -14.45
N GLN A 98 0.37 -22.36 -13.24
CA GLN A 98 -0.14 -23.08 -12.07
C GLN A 98 -1.53 -22.57 -11.70
N ASN A 99 -2.43 -23.48 -11.32
CA ASN A 99 -3.71 -23.08 -10.72
C ASN A 99 -3.47 -22.39 -9.37
N TYR A 100 -4.36 -21.49 -8.99
CA TYR A 100 -4.28 -20.79 -7.73
C TYR A 100 -5.50 -21.04 -6.85
N THR A 101 -5.28 -21.26 -5.55
CA THR A 101 -6.35 -21.30 -4.56
C THR A 101 -6.31 -20.01 -3.73
N CYS A 102 -7.26 -19.14 -3.98
CA CYS A 102 -7.35 -17.86 -3.29
C CYS A 102 -7.90 -18.04 -1.88
N PHE A 103 -7.21 -17.44 -0.90
CA PHE A 103 -7.57 -17.54 0.51
C PHE A 103 -8.49 -16.40 0.99
N VAL A 104 -8.87 -15.48 0.10
CA VAL A 104 -9.85 -14.41 0.36
C VAL A 104 -11.02 -14.49 -0.62
N ASN A 105 -12.13 -13.84 -0.27
CA ASN A 105 -13.36 -13.81 -1.07
C ASN A 105 -13.10 -13.12 -2.42
N GLN A 106 -13.79 -13.57 -3.44
CA GLN A 106 -13.69 -12.99 -4.79
C GLN A 106 -14.07 -11.49 -4.87
N ASN A 107 -14.91 -11.02 -3.97
CA ASN A 107 -15.33 -9.62 -3.89
C ASN A 107 -14.46 -8.77 -2.95
N THR A 108 -13.47 -9.39 -2.29
CA THR A 108 -12.52 -8.65 -1.45
C THR A 108 -11.83 -7.56 -2.28
N CYS A 109 -11.93 -6.32 -1.83
CA CYS A 109 -11.36 -5.14 -2.46
C CYS A 109 -10.31 -4.53 -1.54
N LEU A 110 -9.14 -4.25 -2.06
CA LEU A 110 -8.08 -3.51 -1.38
C LEU A 110 -7.43 -2.50 -2.33
N PRO A 111 -6.94 -1.38 -1.79
CA PRO A 111 -6.10 -0.48 -2.56
C PRO A 111 -4.72 -1.11 -2.79
N PHE A 112 -4.21 -0.91 -4.00
CA PHE A 112 -2.89 -1.37 -4.44
C PHE A 112 -2.12 -0.27 -5.15
N ILE A 113 -0.80 -0.48 -5.20
CA ILE A 113 0.16 0.29 -5.96
C ILE A 113 1.22 -0.66 -6.54
N VAL A 114 1.78 -0.34 -7.70
CA VAL A 114 2.95 -1.07 -8.21
C VAL A 114 4.25 -0.51 -7.65
N MET A 115 5.28 -1.36 -7.54
CA MET A 115 6.57 -0.98 -6.96
C MET A 115 7.19 0.29 -7.58
N PRO A 116 7.18 0.51 -8.92
CA PRO A 116 7.70 1.75 -9.49
C PRO A 116 7.03 3.02 -8.94
N ASP A 117 5.70 3.03 -8.83
CA ASP A 117 4.98 4.17 -8.27
C ASP A 117 5.28 4.34 -6.77
N ALA A 118 5.42 3.23 -6.02
CA ALA A 118 5.77 3.29 -4.61
C ALA A 118 7.16 3.93 -4.38
N ILE A 119 8.15 3.57 -5.20
CA ILE A 119 9.49 4.17 -5.16
C ILE A 119 9.44 5.64 -5.57
N ASP A 120 8.74 5.97 -6.65
CA ASP A 120 8.58 7.36 -7.10
C ASP A 120 7.93 8.23 -6.02
N ALA A 121 6.93 7.71 -5.30
CA ALA A 121 6.30 8.40 -4.17
C ALA A 121 7.30 8.76 -3.07
N ILE A 122 8.16 7.81 -2.68
CA ILE A 122 9.20 8.04 -1.67
C ILE A 122 10.14 9.16 -2.15
N ILE A 123 10.66 9.06 -3.38
CA ILE A 123 11.61 10.02 -3.93
C ILE A 123 10.97 11.42 -4.01
N GLN A 124 9.73 11.52 -4.50
CA GLN A 124 9.02 12.79 -4.60
C GLN A 124 8.80 13.42 -3.23
N LEU A 125 8.29 12.67 -2.25
CA LEU A 125 8.07 13.16 -0.89
C LEU A 125 9.39 13.62 -0.26
N MET A 126 10.47 12.83 -0.36
CA MET A 126 11.76 13.15 0.25
C MET A 126 12.46 14.36 -0.37
N ASN A 127 12.17 14.66 -1.64
CA ASN A 127 12.73 15.83 -2.33
C ASN A 127 11.97 17.14 -2.05
N LYS A 128 10.75 17.07 -1.48
CA LYS A 128 10.00 18.29 -1.18
C LYS A 128 10.62 19.10 -0.04
N ASN A 129 10.35 20.41 -0.08
CA ASN A 129 10.69 21.28 1.04
C ASN A 129 9.72 20.99 2.20
N LYS A 130 10.25 20.90 3.43
CA LYS A 130 9.42 20.67 4.63
C LYS A 130 8.28 21.68 4.75
N LYS A 131 8.54 22.95 4.40
CA LYS A 131 7.54 24.04 4.47
C LYS A 131 6.30 23.83 3.58
N SER A 132 6.42 23.01 2.53
CA SER A 132 5.28 22.67 1.65
C SER A 132 4.47 21.47 2.15
N LEU A 133 4.94 20.78 3.18
CA LEU A 133 4.31 19.58 3.71
C LEU A 133 3.42 19.95 4.91
N HIS A 134 2.12 19.67 4.82
CA HIS A 134 1.16 19.93 5.91
C HIS A 134 0.91 18.69 6.78
N LYS A 135 1.48 17.53 6.41
CA LYS A 135 1.39 16.28 7.14
C LYS A 135 2.76 15.65 7.32
N HIS A 136 2.93 14.89 8.38
CA HIS A 136 4.09 14.00 8.57
C HIS A 136 3.86 12.65 7.92
N VAL A 137 2.59 12.23 7.84
CA VAL A 137 2.15 10.93 7.31
C VAL A 137 1.15 11.18 6.20
N TYR A 138 1.36 10.56 5.05
CA TYR A 138 0.52 10.67 3.86
C TYR A 138 -0.06 9.33 3.45
N ASN A 139 -1.31 9.33 3.02
CA ASN A 139 -1.89 8.25 2.24
C ASN A 139 -1.48 8.36 0.78
N ILE A 140 -1.31 7.22 0.12
CA ILE A 140 -1.23 7.12 -1.34
C ILE A 140 -1.99 5.90 -1.83
N THR A 141 -2.51 5.97 -3.04
CA THR A 141 -3.14 4.84 -3.73
C THR A 141 -3.00 4.97 -5.24
N SER A 142 -3.19 3.87 -5.95
CA SER A 142 -3.16 3.83 -7.42
C SER A 142 -4.46 3.26 -7.98
N PHE A 143 -4.89 2.10 -7.53
CA PHE A 143 -6.10 1.42 -7.96
C PHE A 143 -6.63 0.48 -6.87
N ASN A 144 -7.95 0.23 -6.89
CA ASN A 144 -8.65 -0.55 -5.86
C ASN A 144 -9.41 -1.72 -6.51
N PRO A 145 -8.73 -2.82 -6.90
CA PRO A 145 -9.37 -3.93 -7.56
C PRO A 145 -10.01 -4.89 -6.55
N THR A 146 -11.09 -5.51 -6.95
CA THR A 146 -11.51 -6.77 -6.35
C THR A 146 -10.62 -7.91 -6.82
N VAL A 147 -10.70 -9.08 -6.15
CA VAL A 147 -10.02 -10.30 -6.63
C VAL A 147 -10.50 -10.67 -8.04
N LEU A 148 -11.80 -10.48 -8.34
CA LEU A 148 -12.34 -10.71 -9.69
C LEU A 148 -11.71 -9.76 -10.71
N ASN A 149 -11.58 -8.47 -10.41
CA ASN A 149 -10.94 -7.53 -11.34
C ASN A 149 -9.48 -7.92 -11.63
N LEU A 150 -8.75 -8.41 -10.64
CA LEU A 150 -7.39 -8.93 -10.85
C LEU A 150 -7.40 -10.18 -11.74
N LEU A 151 -8.34 -11.10 -11.50
CA LEU A 151 -8.48 -12.31 -12.29
C LEU A 151 -8.81 -11.98 -13.77
N ASP A 152 -9.71 -11.02 -14.00
CA ASP A 152 -10.06 -10.58 -15.36
C ASP A 152 -8.83 -10.02 -16.10
N MET A 153 -8.03 -9.21 -15.41
CA MET A 153 -6.79 -8.67 -15.98
C MET A 153 -5.76 -9.76 -16.29
N ILE A 154 -5.64 -10.76 -15.40
CA ILE A 154 -4.74 -11.91 -15.60
C ILE A 154 -5.18 -12.74 -16.80
N LYS A 155 -6.47 -12.99 -16.96
CA LYS A 155 -7.02 -13.81 -18.05
C LYS A 155 -6.88 -13.19 -19.43
N ILE A 156 -6.63 -11.90 -19.55
CA ILE A 156 -6.27 -11.28 -20.85
C ILE A 156 -5.00 -11.91 -21.42
N GLU A 157 -4.01 -12.20 -20.57
CA GLU A 157 -2.71 -12.76 -20.96
C GLU A 157 -2.61 -14.29 -20.75
N TYR A 158 -3.39 -14.82 -19.80
CA TYR A 158 -3.41 -16.23 -19.41
C TYR A 158 -4.86 -16.74 -19.39
N PRO A 159 -5.50 -16.98 -20.58
CA PRO A 159 -6.94 -17.30 -20.68
C PRO A 159 -7.35 -18.55 -19.92
N ASP A 160 -6.47 -19.55 -19.87
CA ASP A 160 -6.72 -20.85 -19.24
C ASP A 160 -6.47 -20.87 -17.73
N PHE A 161 -6.03 -19.73 -17.15
CA PHE A 161 -5.73 -19.63 -15.73
C PHE A 161 -6.97 -19.89 -14.88
N LYS A 162 -6.84 -20.79 -13.91
CA LYS A 162 -7.95 -21.21 -13.02
C LYS A 162 -7.67 -20.80 -11.58
N VAL A 163 -8.70 -20.21 -10.99
CA VAL A 163 -8.71 -19.83 -9.57
C VAL A 163 -9.83 -20.58 -8.87
N THR A 164 -9.51 -21.23 -7.76
CA THR A 164 -10.45 -21.76 -6.80
C THR A 164 -10.39 -20.94 -5.52
N TYR A 165 -11.37 -21.12 -4.63
CA TYR A 165 -11.45 -20.35 -3.38
C TYR A 165 -11.50 -21.31 -2.19
N ASN A 166 -10.59 -21.10 -1.24
CA ASN A 166 -10.58 -21.74 0.08
C ASN A 166 -10.29 -20.65 1.11
N ILE A 167 -11.36 -20.04 1.63
CA ILE A 167 -11.29 -18.83 2.43
C ILE A 167 -10.65 -19.11 3.79
N ASP A 168 -9.48 -18.50 4.05
CA ASP A 168 -8.90 -18.42 5.38
C ASP A 168 -9.63 -17.34 6.18
N LYS A 169 -10.48 -17.80 7.11
CA LYS A 169 -11.35 -16.90 7.91
C LYS A 169 -10.56 -15.87 8.70
N MET A 170 -9.34 -16.19 9.15
CA MET A 170 -8.50 -15.28 9.92
C MET A 170 -7.94 -14.18 9.01
N ARG A 171 -7.38 -14.53 7.86
CA ARG A 171 -6.89 -13.58 6.87
C ARG A 171 -8.01 -12.72 6.29
N GLN A 172 -9.16 -13.34 5.98
CA GLN A 172 -10.34 -12.60 5.50
C GLN A 172 -10.76 -11.53 6.50
N LYS A 173 -10.87 -11.88 7.79
CA LYS A 173 -11.23 -10.92 8.85
C LYS A 173 -10.25 -9.77 8.97
N ILE A 174 -8.95 -10.01 8.73
CA ILE A 174 -7.94 -8.94 8.72
C ILE A 174 -8.16 -8.01 7.53
N VAL A 175 -8.34 -8.57 6.33
CA VAL A 175 -8.57 -7.79 5.10
C VAL A 175 -9.85 -6.98 5.18
N ASP A 176 -10.94 -7.58 5.69
CA ASP A 176 -12.22 -6.89 5.88
C ASP A 176 -12.14 -5.71 6.88
N GLY A 177 -11.11 -5.70 7.72
CA GLY A 177 -10.81 -4.59 8.63
C GLY A 177 -9.98 -3.48 7.97
N TRP A 178 -9.43 -3.68 6.80
CA TRP A 178 -8.66 -2.66 6.08
C TRP A 178 -9.56 -1.85 5.13
N PRO A 179 -9.19 -0.60 4.83
CA PRO A 179 -9.98 0.21 3.91
C PRO A 179 -9.93 -0.37 2.48
N ASP A 180 -11.07 -0.37 1.82
CA ASP A 180 -11.20 -0.69 0.40
C ASP A 180 -10.90 0.52 -0.49
N ASN A 181 -10.92 1.73 0.08
CA ASN A 181 -10.60 2.97 -0.60
C ASN A 181 -9.82 3.93 0.29
N ILE A 182 -8.88 4.67 -0.31
CA ILE A 182 -7.98 5.61 0.36
C ILE A 182 -8.08 6.97 -0.32
N ASP A 183 -8.22 8.02 0.50
CA ASP A 183 -8.09 9.41 0.07
C ASP A 183 -6.62 9.83 0.14
N ASP A 184 -6.05 10.20 -1.00
CA ASP A 184 -4.67 10.67 -1.15
C ASP A 184 -4.59 12.15 -1.56
N GLN A 185 -5.66 12.93 -1.35
CA GLN A 185 -5.72 14.34 -1.76
C GLN A 185 -4.64 15.20 -1.11
N ASN A 186 -4.25 14.93 0.14
CA ASN A 186 -3.16 15.66 0.78
C ASN A 186 -1.81 15.43 0.07
N ALA A 187 -1.53 14.21 -0.34
CA ALA A 187 -0.33 13.89 -1.12
C ALA A 187 -0.34 14.61 -2.48
N ARG A 188 -1.49 14.62 -3.16
CA ARG A 188 -1.67 15.33 -4.43
C ARG A 188 -1.45 16.83 -4.28
N LYS A 189 -2.01 17.44 -3.23
CA LYS A 189 -1.90 18.87 -2.97
C LYS A 189 -0.49 19.30 -2.54
N ASP A 190 0.12 18.59 -1.60
CA ASP A 190 1.34 19.05 -0.94
C ASP A 190 2.60 18.77 -1.76
N TRP A 191 2.61 17.65 -2.49
CA TRP A 191 3.80 17.25 -3.24
C TRP A 191 3.53 16.72 -4.65
N ASN A 192 2.32 17.02 -5.21
CA ASN A 192 1.92 16.71 -6.58
C ASN A 192 1.91 15.19 -6.87
N TRP A 193 1.58 14.37 -5.87
CA TRP A 193 1.45 12.94 -6.07
C TRP A 193 0.47 12.63 -7.19
N SER A 194 0.87 11.73 -8.07
CA SER A 194 -0.02 11.15 -9.08
C SER A 194 0.55 9.81 -9.51
N PRO A 195 -0.18 8.70 -9.31
CA PRO A 195 0.28 7.41 -9.80
C PRO A 195 0.34 7.40 -11.31
N LYS A 196 1.37 6.76 -11.87
CA LYS A 196 1.54 6.59 -13.32
C LYS A 196 0.72 5.43 -13.86
N TYR A 197 0.41 4.47 -12.98
CA TYR A 197 -0.23 3.21 -13.35
C TYR A 197 -1.63 3.12 -12.73
N ASP A 198 -2.67 3.10 -13.56
CA ASP A 198 -3.95 2.48 -13.24
C ASP A 198 -3.84 0.95 -13.38
N LEU A 199 -4.88 0.20 -13.05
CA LEU A 199 -4.86 -1.26 -13.08
C LEU A 199 -4.46 -1.81 -14.47
N LYS A 200 -5.01 -1.26 -15.55
CA LYS A 200 -4.70 -1.69 -16.93
C LYS A 200 -3.25 -1.39 -17.30
N LYS A 201 -2.78 -0.17 -17.00
CA LYS A 201 -1.38 0.20 -17.27
C LYS A 201 -0.41 -0.61 -16.42
N ALA A 202 -0.77 -0.92 -15.16
CA ALA A 202 0.04 -1.75 -14.29
C ALA A 202 0.29 -3.12 -14.93
N PHE A 203 -0.76 -3.79 -15.41
CA PHE A 203 -0.62 -5.07 -16.09
C PHE A 203 0.14 -4.94 -17.40
N LYS A 204 -0.29 -4.05 -18.30
CA LYS A 204 0.25 -3.93 -19.65
C LYS A 204 1.70 -3.45 -19.69
N ASN A 205 2.06 -2.46 -18.84
CA ASN A 205 3.33 -1.73 -18.99
C ASN A 205 4.36 -2.08 -17.91
N TYR A 206 3.96 -2.78 -16.83
CA TYR A 206 4.89 -3.17 -15.77
C TYR A 206 4.83 -4.67 -15.47
N ILE A 207 3.69 -5.20 -15.02
CA ILE A 207 3.63 -6.55 -14.46
C ILE A 207 4.02 -7.58 -15.53
N ILE A 208 3.29 -7.63 -16.64
CA ILE A 208 3.53 -8.63 -17.70
C ILE A 208 4.91 -8.47 -18.35
N PRO A 209 5.37 -7.26 -18.73
CA PRO A 209 6.71 -7.11 -19.30
C PRO A 209 7.84 -7.50 -18.36
N GLN A 210 7.69 -7.29 -17.04
CA GLN A 210 8.73 -7.65 -16.07
C GLN A 210 8.78 -9.16 -15.80
N LEU A 211 7.63 -9.82 -15.75
CA LEU A 211 7.58 -11.28 -15.57
C LEU A 211 8.19 -12.05 -16.75
N ARG A 212 8.15 -11.49 -17.95
CA ARG A 212 8.69 -12.09 -19.18
C ARG A 212 10.19 -11.88 -19.40
N LYS A 213 10.87 -11.11 -18.53
CA LYS A 213 12.33 -10.91 -18.56
C LYS A 213 13.09 -12.03 -17.87
#